data_efacfae75811cf9361b259e93b3ec372
#
_entry.id   efacfae75811cf9361b259e93b3ec372
#
_cell.length_a   1.000
_cell.length_b   1.000
_cell.length_c   1.000
_cell.angle_alpha   90.00
_cell.angle_beta   90.00
_cell.angle_gamma   90.00
#
_symmetry.space_group_name_H-M   'P 1'
#
loop_
_entity.id
_entity.type
_entity.pdbx_description
1 polymer ?
#
loop_
_entity_poly.entity_id
_entity_poly.type
_entity_poly.pdbx_seq_one_letter_code
_entity_poly.pdbx_strand_id
1 'polypeptide(L)'
;MDAKLIGKRIKAVRKQRGLTQEQLSQMVDLSTNYLSNIETGFRTPKLETLIQIMNALKCDANALLADVVDASTTEESGRIAKELAELPTEDQRRILLLVETLIKDAKRQ
;
A
#
# COMPACT_ATOMS: atom_id res chain seq x y z
N MET A 1 5.70 -11.98 0.33
CA MET A 1 4.62 -11.02 0.56
C MET A 1 3.27 -11.71 0.39
N ASP A 2 2.33 -11.35 1.20
CA ASP A 2 1.00 -11.94 1.14
C ASP A 2 0.12 -11.14 0.16
N ALA A 3 -0.16 -11.73 -1.00
CA ALA A 3 -0.97 -11.08 -2.04
C ALA A 3 -2.38 -10.72 -1.55
N LYS A 4 -2.94 -11.52 -0.65
CA LYS A 4 -4.27 -11.26 -0.10
C LYS A 4 -4.27 -10.00 0.77
N LEU A 5 -3.23 -9.78 1.55
CA LEU A 5 -3.12 -8.58 2.37
C LEU A 5 -2.97 -7.33 1.51
N ILE A 6 -2.13 -7.40 0.48
CA ILE A 6 -1.96 -6.29 -0.45
C ILE A 6 -3.29 -5.96 -1.12
N GLY A 7 -3.96 -6.98 -1.65
CA GLY A 7 -5.23 -6.78 -2.34
C GLY A 7 -6.30 -6.20 -1.43
N LYS A 8 -6.39 -6.72 -0.21
CA LYS A 8 -7.35 -6.25 0.78
C LYS A 8 -7.10 -4.78 1.14
N ARG A 9 -5.84 -4.38 1.27
CA ARG A 9 -5.48 -3.00 1.55
C ARG A 9 -5.85 -2.08 0.41
N ILE A 10 -5.56 -2.48 -0.82
CA ILE A 10 -5.93 -1.72 -2.01
C ILE A 10 -7.44 -1.51 -2.06
N LYS A 11 -8.20 -2.56 -1.85
CA LYS A 11 -9.66 -2.50 -1.85
C LYS A 11 -10.18 -1.53 -0.78
N ALA A 12 -9.62 -1.61 0.44
CA ALA A 12 -10.04 -0.75 1.53
C ALA A 12 -9.80 0.72 1.22
N VAL A 13 -8.61 1.06 0.72
CA VAL A 13 -8.27 2.45 0.38
C VAL A 13 -9.13 2.92 -0.79
N ARG A 14 -9.32 2.07 -1.80
CA ARG A 14 -10.18 2.40 -2.93
C ARG A 14 -11.58 2.81 -2.47
N LYS A 15 -12.17 2.01 -1.58
CA LYS A 15 -13.50 2.31 -1.04
C LYS A 15 -13.51 3.59 -0.23
N GLN A 16 -12.47 3.84 0.56
CA GLN A 16 -12.33 5.08 1.32
C GLN A 16 -12.30 6.30 0.39
N ARG A 17 -11.74 6.14 -0.82
CA ARG A 17 -11.69 7.22 -1.80
C ARG A 17 -12.97 7.32 -2.62
N GLY A 18 -13.95 6.46 -2.39
CA GLY A 18 -15.21 6.49 -3.11
C GLY A 18 -15.11 6.01 -4.55
N LEU A 19 -14.12 5.20 -4.88
CA LEU A 19 -13.89 4.73 -6.24
C LEU A 19 -14.42 3.32 -6.44
N THR A 20 -15.00 3.07 -7.62
CA THR A 20 -15.33 1.71 -8.04
C THR A 20 -14.09 1.05 -8.62
N GLN A 21 -14.11 -0.28 -8.76
CA GLN A 21 -13.03 -1.00 -9.43
C GLN A 21 -12.85 -0.49 -10.85
N GLU A 22 -13.95 -0.23 -11.54
CA GLU A 22 -13.90 0.28 -12.91
C GLU A 22 -13.21 1.63 -12.98
N GLN A 23 -13.55 2.54 -12.06
CA GLN A 23 -12.92 3.86 -12.02
C GLN A 23 -11.43 3.77 -11.76
N LEU A 24 -11.02 2.98 -10.78
CA LEU A 24 -9.62 2.82 -10.48
C LEU A 24 -8.87 2.15 -11.64
N SER A 25 -9.46 1.12 -12.24
CA SER A 25 -8.81 0.43 -13.36
C SER A 25 -8.54 1.35 -14.54
N GLN A 26 -9.46 2.28 -14.81
CA GLN A 26 -9.25 3.28 -15.85
C GLN A 26 -8.11 4.23 -15.52
N MET A 27 -7.98 4.61 -14.26
CA MET A 27 -6.92 5.53 -13.81
C MET A 27 -5.53 4.94 -13.95
N VAL A 28 -5.40 3.62 -13.82
CA VAL A 28 -4.11 2.93 -13.85
C VAL A 28 -3.91 2.09 -15.12
N ASP A 29 -4.80 2.25 -16.09
CA ASP A 29 -4.72 1.54 -17.38
C ASP A 29 -4.65 0.03 -17.21
N LEU A 30 -5.46 -0.51 -16.30
CA LEU A 30 -5.62 -1.94 -16.09
C LEU A 30 -7.05 -2.34 -16.43
N SER A 31 -7.25 -3.63 -16.78
CA SER A 31 -8.61 -4.14 -16.90
C SER A 31 -9.25 -4.24 -15.52
N THR A 32 -10.57 -4.10 -15.46
CA THR A 32 -11.32 -4.28 -14.22
C THR A 32 -11.14 -5.69 -13.67
N ASN A 33 -11.08 -6.68 -14.56
CA ASN A 33 -10.87 -8.07 -14.17
C ASN A 33 -9.48 -8.27 -13.51
N TYR A 34 -8.44 -7.65 -14.07
CA TYR A 34 -7.11 -7.76 -13.48
C TYR A 34 -7.07 -7.08 -12.10
N LEU A 35 -7.65 -5.89 -11.99
CA LEU A 35 -7.73 -5.20 -10.70
C LEU A 35 -8.48 -6.04 -9.66
N SER A 36 -9.61 -6.65 -10.07
CA SER A 36 -10.36 -7.54 -9.19
C SER A 36 -9.49 -8.70 -8.70
N ASN A 37 -8.69 -9.29 -9.59
CA ASN A 37 -7.78 -10.37 -9.22
C ASN A 37 -6.68 -9.91 -8.25
N ILE A 38 -6.23 -8.68 -8.37
CA ILE A 38 -5.29 -8.10 -7.43
C ILE A 38 -5.95 -7.92 -6.06
N GLU A 39 -7.16 -7.37 -6.03
CA GLU A 39 -7.86 -7.10 -4.78
C GLU A 39 -8.24 -8.38 -4.02
N THR A 40 -8.50 -9.47 -4.73
CA THR A 40 -8.83 -10.75 -4.08
C THR A 40 -7.59 -11.56 -3.69
N GLY A 41 -6.40 -11.13 -4.14
CA GLY A 41 -5.17 -11.85 -3.87
C GLY A 41 -4.90 -13.00 -4.84
N PHE A 42 -5.73 -13.15 -5.86
CA PHE A 42 -5.54 -14.17 -6.89
C PHE A 42 -4.29 -13.88 -7.74
N ARG A 43 -3.99 -12.59 -7.93
CA ARG A 43 -2.79 -12.15 -8.65
C ARG A 43 -1.97 -11.22 -7.77
N THR A 44 -0.65 -11.38 -7.82
CA THR A 44 0.27 -10.46 -7.14
C THR A 44 0.71 -9.41 -8.15
N PRO A 45 0.46 -8.13 -7.89
CA PRO A 45 0.87 -7.08 -8.83
C PRO A 45 2.38 -6.94 -8.85
N LYS A 46 2.93 -6.55 -9.99
CA LYS A 46 4.31 -6.14 -10.08
C LYS A 46 4.50 -4.84 -9.28
N LEU A 47 5.72 -4.59 -8.83
CA LEU A 47 6.02 -3.40 -8.06
C LEU A 47 5.59 -2.12 -8.78
N GLU A 48 5.85 -2.03 -10.07
CA GLU A 48 5.47 -0.86 -10.87
C GLU A 48 3.96 -0.65 -10.89
N THR A 49 3.19 -1.72 -11.06
CA THR A 49 1.73 -1.67 -11.02
C THR A 49 1.25 -1.21 -9.65
N LEU A 50 1.86 -1.73 -8.60
CA LEU A 50 1.51 -1.39 -7.24
C LEU A 50 1.73 0.10 -6.97
N ILE A 51 2.85 0.65 -7.44
CA ILE A 51 3.15 2.08 -7.31
C ILE A 51 2.11 2.91 -8.06
N GLN A 52 1.73 2.50 -9.27
CA GLN A 52 0.71 3.20 -10.04
C GLN A 52 -0.64 3.22 -9.31
N ILE A 53 -1.02 2.09 -8.74
CA ILE A 53 -2.27 2.00 -7.96
C ILE A 53 -2.21 2.93 -6.76
N MET A 54 -1.10 2.93 -6.04
CA MET A 54 -0.93 3.80 -4.87
C MET A 54 -1.00 5.28 -5.25
N ASN A 55 -0.36 5.65 -6.36
CA ASN A 55 -0.42 7.03 -6.84
C ASN A 55 -1.84 7.44 -7.24
N ALA A 56 -2.56 6.54 -7.90
CA ALA A 56 -3.95 6.80 -8.29
C ALA A 56 -4.86 6.94 -7.08
N LEU A 57 -4.64 6.14 -6.05
CA LEU A 57 -5.41 6.20 -4.80
C LEU A 57 -5.00 7.37 -3.93
N LYS A 58 -3.92 8.05 -4.28
CA LYS A 58 -3.36 9.15 -3.49
C LYS A 58 -3.16 8.74 -2.04
N CYS A 59 -2.58 7.55 -1.86
CA CYS A 59 -2.25 7.07 -0.52
C CYS A 59 -1.40 8.09 0.20
N ASP A 60 -1.84 8.48 1.37
CA ASP A 60 -1.14 9.45 2.16
C ASP A 60 0.01 8.78 2.90
N ALA A 61 1.23 9.19 2.55
CA ALA A 61 2.43 8.67 3.21
C ALA A 61 2.41 8.97 4.71
N ASN A 62 1.81 10.08 5.11
CA ASN A 62 1.73 10.44 6.53
C ASN A 62 0.84 9.48 7.31
N ALA A 63 -0.28 9.02 6.72
CA ALA A 63 -1.15 8.05 7.37
C ALA A 63 -0.44 6.72 7.55
N LEU A 64 0.29 6.26 6.50
CA LEU A 64 1.06 5.03 6.59
C LEU A 64 2.21 5.15 7.58
N LEU A 65 2.86 6.32 7.61
CA LEU A 65 3.94 6.59 8.55
C LEU A 65 3.43 6.57 10.00
N ALA A 66 2.25 7.11 10.24
CA ALA A 66 1.64 7.09 11.56
C ALA A 66 1.41 5.65 12.02
N ASP A 67 0.92 4.78 11.13
CA ASP A 67 0.72 3.36 11.45
C ASP A 67 2.02 2.68 11.84
N VAL A 68 3.11 2.98 11.12
CA VAL A 68 4.42 2.41 11.42
C VAL A 68 4.94 2.92 12.77
N VAL A 69 4.80 4.21 13.04
CA VAL A 69 5.24 4.80 14.30
C VAL A 69 4.42 4.26 15.48
N ASP A 70 3.10 4.15 15.31
CA ASP A 70 2.23 3.64 16.37
C ASP A 70 2.55 2.18 16.71
N ALA A 71 3.02 1.40 15.74
CA ALA A 71 3.40 0.01 15.95
C ALA A 71 4.77 -0.13 16.60
N SER A 72 5.50 0.96 16.75
CA SER A 72 6.89 0.97 17.17
C SER A 72 7.06 1.69 18.50
N THR A 73 7.77 1.03 19.42
CA THR A 73 8.12 1.63 20.71
C THR A 73 9.63 1.77 20.90
N THR A 74 10.42 1.49 19.85
CA THR A 74 11.87 1.51 19.94
C THR A 74 12.47 2.75 19.29
N GLU A 75 13.63 3.17 19.79
CA GLU A 75 14.38 4.29 19.22
C GLU A 75 14.75 4.02 17.77
N GLU A 76 15.10 2.77 17.46
CA GLU A 76 15.47 2.36 16.12
C GLU A 76 14.32 2.57 15.12
N SER A 77 13.10 2.19 15.51
CA SER A 77 11.94 2.40 14.66
C SER A 77 11.63 3.87 14.47
N GLY A 78 11.82 4.68 15.51
CA GLY A 78 11.67 6.13 15.40
C GLY A 78 12.68 6.75 14.46
N ARG A 79 13.92 6.25 14.48
CA ARG A 79 14.98 6.70 13.58
C ARG A 79 14.64 6.35 12.13
N ILE A 80 14.16 5.13 11.89
CA ILE A 80 13.77 4.68 10.55
C ILE A 80 12.62 5.53 10.04
N ALA A 81 11.62 5.81 10.86
CA ALA A 81 10.49 6.65 10.48
C ALA A 81 10.95 8.04 10.08
N LYS A 82 11.91 8.60 10.80
CA LYS A 82 12.46 9.92 10.50
C LYS A 82 13.21 9.92 9.17
N GLU A 83 14.06 8.92 8.95
CA GLU A 83 14.81 8.80 7.69
C GLU A 83 13.84 8.64 6.52
N LEU A 84 12.78 7.86 6.71
CA LEU A 84 11.75 7.66 5.69
C LEU A 84 11.07 8.99 5.34
N ALA A 85 10.76 9.80 6.34
CA ALA A 85 10.09 11.09 6.13
C ALA A 85 10.93 12.08 5.32
N GLU A 86 12.23 11.89 5.27
CA GLU A 86 13.16 12.74 4.51
C GLU A 86 13.23 12.36 3.03
N LEU A 87 12.70 11.21 2.64
CA LEU A 87 12.70 10.74 1.26
C LEU A 87 11.63 11.44 0.43
N PRO A 88 11.77 11.44 -0.91
CA PRO A 88 10.68 11.90 -1.79
C PRO A 88 9.40 11.12 -1.52
N THR A 89 8.26 11.80 -1.72
CA THR A 89 6.95 11.22 -1.41
C THR A 89 6.71 9.88 -2.10
N GLU A 90 7.12 9.74 -3.36
CA GLU A 90 6.93 8.49 -4.10
C GLU A 90 7.70 7.34 -3.48
N ASP A 91 8.92 7.60 -3.04
CA ASP A 91 9.74 6.58 -2.37
C ASP A 91 9.16 6.22 -1.01
N GLN A 92 8.63 7.20 -0.28
CA GLN A 92 7.96 6.92 0.99
C GLN A 92 6.78 5.97 0.80
N ARG A 93 5.93 6.25 -0.18
CA ARG A 93 4.75 5.42 -0.45
C ARG A 93 5.13 3.99 -0.76
N ARG A 94 6.12 3.82 -1.63
CA ARG A 94 6.59 2.49 -2.03
C ARG A 94 7.12 1.70 -0.84
N ILE A 95 7.99 2.32 -0.05
CA ILE A 95 8.62 1.67 1.09
C ILE A 95 7.59 1.35 2.17
N LEU A 96 6.71 2.30 2.49
CA LEU A 96 5.72 2.11 3.55
C LEU A 96 4.73 1.02 3.21
N LEU A 97 4.33 0.90 1.95
CA LEU A 97 3.44 -0.18 1.56
C LEU A 97 4.09 -1.54 1.77
N LEU A 98 5.36 -1.67 1.39
CA LEU A 98 6.09 -2.92 1.59
C LEU A 98 6.27 -3.23 3.08
N VAL A 99 6.62 -2.23 3.87
CA VAL A 99 6.80 -2.39 5.32
C VAL A 99 5.48 -2.80 5.97
N GLU A 100 4.39 -2.14 5.64
CA GLU A 100 3.08 -2.47 6.20
C GLU A 100 2.69 -3.90 5.86
N THR A 101 2.89 -4.31 4.62
CA THR A 101 2.59 -5.67 4.17
C THR A 101 3.42 -6.69 4.94
N LEU A 102 4.71 -6.43 5.11
CA LEU A 102 5.61 -7.33 5.86
C LEU A 102 5.22 -7.42 7.33
N ILE A 103 4.83 -6.31 7.94
CA ILE A 103 4.40 -6.32 9.34
C ILE A 103 3.15 -7.17 9.51
N LYS A 104 2.17 -7.01 8.64
CA LYS A 104 0.94 -7.80 8.70
C LYS A 104 1.21 -9.28 8.46
N ASP A 105 2.08 -9.59 7.53
CA ASP A 105 2.46 -10.97 7.27
C ASP A 105 3.13 -11.60 8.50
N ALA A 106 4.03 -10.86 9.14
CA ALA A 106 4.69 -11.33 10.36
C ALA A 106 3.71 -11.59 11.49
N LYS A 107 2.69 -10.75 11.64
CA LYS A 107 1.67 -10.93 12.69
C LYS A 107 0.81 -12.16 12.48
N ARG A 108 0.73 -12.68 11.27
CA ARG A 108 -0.06 -13.86 10.96
C ARG A 108 0.66 -15.16 11.29
N GLN A 109 1.95 -15.10 11.51
CA GLN A 109 2.77 -16.26 11.89
C GLN A 109 2.78 -16.46 13.43
#